data_d18232fbb19f86865fde28dacb31871a
#
_entry.id   d18232fbb19f86865fde28dacb31871a
#
_cell.length_a   1.000
_cell.length_b   1.000
_cell.length_c   1.000
_cell.angle_alpha   90.00
_cell.angle_beta   90.00
_cell.angle_gamma   90.00
#
_symmetry.space_group_name_H-M   'P 1'
#
loop_
_entity.id
_entity.type
_entity.pdbx_description
1 polymer ?
#
loop_
_entity_poly.entity_id
_entity_poly.type
_entity_poly.pdbx_seq_one_letter_code
_entity_poly.pdbx_strand_id
1 'polypeptide(L)'
;MTATPAARAAAALLAGLLLAGCGGSDGGTDEEDAGTGPAAATDTGGTAGATEAAGEPAAAGDLSPTDLAWAQLMIPMNDQLLPLLDEVTRRGSAPGLREFAEELAAGHETELTGLHALLRDAGVTYTNVHEGHSMPGMVTDEELAALEDTRDEDFDREAMALIAEHLEQSARVSRSERDAGSAEAATALAADLDEARTGQLAELERLGG
;
A
#
# COMPACT_ATOMS: atom_id res chain seq x y z
N MET A 1 -17.94 -28.95 44.95
CA MET A 1 -18.59 -29.64 43.84
C MET A 1 -17.88 -29.24 42.58
N THR A 2 -17.08 -30.15 42.07
CA THR A 2 -16.14 -30.01 40.99
C THR A 2 -16.83 -30.27 39.65
N ALA A 3 -16.64 -29.40 38.68
CA ALA A 3 -16.97 -29.70 37.28
C ALA A 3 -15.82 -29.23 36.35
N THR A 4 -15.18 -30.21 35.76
CA THR A 4 -14.10 -30.09 34.79
C THR A 4 -14.68 -29.86 33.39
N PRO A 5 -14.15 -28.98 32.55
CA PRO A 5 -14.52 -28.93 31.13
C PRO A 5 -13.63 -29.83 30.26
N ALA A 6 -14.30 -30.52 29.38
CA ALA A 6 -13.72 -31.46 28.42
C ALA A 6 -13.03 -30.74 27.25
N ALA A 7 -11.80 -31.16 26.96
CA ALA A 7 -11.05 -30.84 25.75
C ALA A 7 -11.70 -31.46 24.52
N ARG A 8 -11.87 -30.70 23.46
CA ARG A 8 -12.17 -31.21 22.10
C ARG A 8 -10.99 -30.90 21.22
N ALA A 9 -10.24 -31.94 20.91
CA ALA A 9 -9.28 -31.99 19.82
C ALA A 9 -10.02 -32.18 18.50
N ALA A 10 -9.75 -31.36 17.51
CA ALA A 10 -10.16 -31.60 16.14
C ALA A 10 -8.90 -31.70 15.26
N ALA A 11 -8.79 -32.84 14.61
CA ALA A 11 -7.65 -33.24 13.80
C ALA A 11 -7.71 -32.61 12.41
N ALA A 12 -6.51 -32.25 11.94
CA ALA A 12 -6.26 -31.79 10.58
C ALA A 12 -6.27 -32.95 9.58
N LEU A 13 -6.79 -32.73 8.41
CA LEU A 13 -6.58 -33.56 7.22
C LEU A 13 -5.94 -32.72 6.12
N LEU A 14 -4.68 -33.03 5.83
CA LEU A 14 -3.96 -32.62 4.64
C LEU A 14 -4.49 -33.38 3.42
N ALA A 15 -4.81 -32.72 2.35
CA ALA A 15 -4.93 -33.30 1.02
C ALA A 15 -4.05 -32.49 0.05
N GLY A 16 -2.92 -33.08 -0.32
CA GLY A 16 -2.06 -32.60 -1.38
C GLY A 16 -2.61 -32.96 -2.74
N LEU A 17 -2.52 -32.06 -3.70
CA LEU A 17 -2.71 -32.35 -5.11
C LEU A 17 -1.54 -31.79 -5.90
N LEU A 18 -0.65 -32.73 -6.31
CA LEU A 18 0.40 -32.52 -7.31
C LEU A 18 -0.22 -32.72 -8.70
N LEU A 19 -0.15 -31.73 -9.56
CA LEU A 19 -0.30 -31.92 -10.99
C LEU A 19 0.98 -31.45 -11.69
N ALA A 20 1.79 -32.44 -12.06
CA ALA A 20 2.81 -32.32 -13.09
C ALA A 20 2.15 -32.50 -14.47
N GLY A 21 2.39 -31.56 -15.37
CA GLY A 21 2.00 -31.65 -16.78
C GLY A 21 3.20 -31.29 -17.65
N CYS A 22 4.00 -32.32 -18.02
CA CYS A 22 4.90 -32.31 -19.17
C CYS A 22 4.14 -32.79 -20.40
N GLY A 23 4.45 -32.22 -21.53
CA GLY A 23 4.10 -32.73 -22.85
C GLY A 23 4.37 -31.60 -23.85
N GLY A 24 5.26 -31.68 -24.79
CA GLY A 24 5.74 -32.77 -25.62
C GLY A 24 5.71 -32.30 -27.05
N SER A 25 6.84 -32.35 -27.64
CA SER A 25 7.26 -32.09 -29.03
C SER A 25 6.41 -32.84 -30.06
N ASP A 26 6.52 -32.40 -31.26
CA ASP A 26 6.78 -33.05 -32.55
C ASP A 26 6.12 -32.20 -33.65
N GLY A 27 6.74 -31.78 -34.73
CA GLY A 27 7.56 -32.54 -35.68
C GLY A 27 6.82 -32.60 -37.02
N GLY A 28 7.47 -32.20 -38.10
CA GLY A 28 6.96 -32.33 -39.43
C GLY A 28 7.46 -31.16 -40.33
N THR A 29 8.56 -31.26 -40.92
CA THR A 29 9.16 -31.73 -42.20
C THR A 29 8.39 -31.36 -43.47
N ASP A 30 9.20 -30.81 -44.38
CA ASP A 30 9.21 -30.88 -45.87
C ASP A 30 8.33 -29.84 -46.59
N GLU A 31 8.70 -29.18 -47.63
CA GLU A 31 9.67 -29.42 -48.73
C GLU A 31 10.00 -28.10 -49.46
N GLU A 32 11.20 -28.05 -49.92
CA GLU A 32 11.81 -27.44 -51.08
C GLU A 32 10.94 -26.64 -52.08
N ASP A 33 11.42 -25.45 -52.49
CA ASP A 33 11.61 -25.17 -53.91
C ASP A 33 12.72 -24.12 -54.10
N ALA A 34 13.53 -24.40 -55.13
CA ALA A 34 14.74 -23.73 -55.52
C ALA A 34 14.47 -22.53 -56.43
N GLY A 35 15.22 -21.46 -56.27
CA GLY A 35 15.24 -20.31 -57.20
C GLY A 35 16.47 -19.42 -57.05
N THR A 36 17.51 -19.82 -57.73
CA THR A 36 18.64 -19.13 -58.34
C THR A 36 18.80 -17.60 -58.15
N GLY A 37 20.02 -17.25 -57.61
CA GLY A 37 20.54 -15.88 -57.46
C GLY A 37 20.94 -15.16 -58.77
N PRO A 38 21.94 -14.27 -58.85
CA PRO A 38 22.69 -13.55 -57.80
C PRO A 38 22.75 -12.01 -58.07
N ALA A 39 23.18 -11.21 -57.11
CA ALA A 39 24.18 -10.15 -57.27
C ALA A 39 24.28 -9.19 -56.07
N ALA A 40 25.47 -9.23 -55.51
CA ALA A 40 26.36 -8.12 -55.14
C ALA A 40 25.93 -7.03 -54.15
N ALA A 41 26.65 -7.08 -53.03
CA ALA A 41 27.37 -5.99 -52.34
C ALA A 41 26.56 -4.79 -51.82
N THR A 42 26.57 -4.54 -50.54
CA THR A 42 27.62 -3.81 -49.84
C THR A 42 27.39 -3.84 -48.34
N ASP A 43 28.47 -4.12 -47.64
CA ASP A 43 28.79 -3.87 -46.29
C ASP A 43 28.21 -2.55 -45.70
N THR A 44 27.53 -2.60 -44.60
CA THR A 44 27.67 -1.64 -43.49
C THR A 44 27.20 -2.30 -42.22
N GLY A 45 28.14 -2.62 -41.35
CA GLY A 45 27.90 -3.08 -40.02
C GLY A 45 27.09 -2.04 -39.22
N GLY A 46 26.02 -2.51 -38.63
CA GLY A 46 25.23 -1.83 -37.62
C GLY A 46 25.00 -2.78 -36.47
N THR A 47 25.96 -2.87 -35.57
CA THR A 47 25.79 -3.48 -34.27
C THR A 47 24.71 -2.68 -33.57
N ALA A 48 23.47 -3.16 -33.60
CA ALA A 48 22.45 -2.69 -32.67
C ALA A 48 22.82 -3.18 -31.27
N GLY A 49 23.67 -2.42 -30.61
CA GLY A 49 23.84 -2.51 -29.19
C GLY A 49 22.50 -2.11 -28.58
N ALA A 50 21.83 -3.08 -27.95
CA ALA A 50 20.84 -2.77 -26.94
C ALA A 50 21.58 -2.02 -25.83
N THR A 51 21.54 -0.71 -25.88
CA THR A 51 21.88 0.14 -24.75
C THR A 51 20.73 -0.06 -23.79
N GLU A 52 20.94 -0.91 -22.79
CA GLU A 52 20.23 -0.78 -21.53
C GLU A 52 20.46 0.67 -21.10
N ALA A 53 19.41 1.46 -21.19
CA ALA A 53 19.37 2.76 -20.55
C ALA A 53 19.45 2.48 -19.05
N ALA A 54 20.67 2.46 -18.50
CA ALA A 54 20.88 2.71 -17.11
C ALA A 54 20.19 4.06 -16.85
N GLY A 55 19.04 4.01 -16.17
CA GLY A 55 18.31 5.22 -15.81
C GLY A 55 19.27 6.15 -15.10
N GLU A 56 19.38 7.35 -15.60
CA GLU A 56 20.03 8.43 -14.87
C GLU A 56 19.34 8.51 -13.51
N PRO A 57 20.09 8.70 -12.40
CA PRO A 57 19.46 8.96 -11.11
C PRO A 57 18.55 10.17 -11.28
N ALA A 58 17.24 9.98 -11.00
CA ALA A 58 16.25 11.04 -11.06
C ALA A 58 16.78 12.25 -10.27
N ALA A 59 16.83 13.43 -10.91
CA ALA A 59 17.16 14.65 -10.22
C ALA A 59 16.11 14.85 -9.09
N ALA A 60 16.54 15.44 -7.95
CA ALA A 60 15.65 15.75 -6.85
C ALA A 60 14.51 16.66 -7.37
N GLY A 61 13.36 16.08 -7.70
CA GLY A 61 12.22 16.75 -8.33
C GLY A 61 11.43 15.88 -9.32
N ASP A 62 12.01 14.81 -9.84
CA ASP A 62 11.32 13.94 -10.79
C ASP A 62 10.74 12.71 -10.06
N LEU A 63 9.45 12.75 -9.75
CA LEU A 63 8.72 11.58 -9.25
C LEU A 63 8.47 10.60 -10.41
N SER A 64 8.77 9.34 -10.18
CA SER A 64 8.33 8.27 -11.09
C SER A 64 6.80 8.12 -11.04
N PRO A 65 6.19 7.38 -11.97
CA PRO A 65 4.77 7.05 -11.88
C PRO A 65 4.40 6.32 -10.58
N THR A 66 5.31 5.53 -10.00
CA THR A 66 5.09 4.83 -8.73
C THR A 66 5.08 5.82 -7.57
N ASP A 67 6.10 6.68 -7.45
CA ASP A 67 6.20 7.71 -6.41
C ASP A 67 4.97 8.64 -6.45
N LEU A 68 4.56 9.05 -7.66
CA LEU A 68 3.39 9.91 -7.85
C LEU A 68 2.10 9.22 -7.41
N ALA A 69 1.88 7.97 -7.85
CA ALA A 69 0.69 7.21 -7.49
C ALA A 69 0.60 6.97 -5.98
N TRP A 70 1.74 6.67 -5.33
CA TRP A 70 1.82 6.52 -3.88
C TRP A 70 1.45 7.81 -3.15
N ALA A 71 2.05 8.94 -3.50
CA ALA A 71 1.76 10.21 -2.85
C ALA A 71 0.30 10.64 -3.04
N GLN A 72 -0.26 10.46 -4.25
CA GLN A 72 -1.66 10.75 -4.55
C GLN A 72 -2.65 9.85 -3.81
N LEU A 73 -2.26 8.61 -3.45
CA LEU A 73 -3.06 7.71 -2.64
C LEU A 73 -2.96 8.03 -1.15
N MET A 74 -1.74 8.30 -0.65
CA MET A 74 -1.52 8.55 0.78
C MET A 74 -2.22 9.82 1.28
N ILE A 75 -2.32 10.85 0.43
CA ILE A 75 -3.00 12.10 0.81
C ILE A 75 -4.47 11.84 1.18
N PRO A 76 -5.34 11.30 0.32
CA PRO A 76 -6.73 11.08 0.69
C PRO A 76 -6.90 10.01 1.77
N MET A 77 -6.00 9.03 1.89
CA MET A 77 -6.02 8.07 3.00
C MET A 77 -5.84 8.79 4.34
N ASN A 78 -4.84 9.67 4.45
CA ASN A 78 -4.61 10.43 5.67
C ASN A 78 -5.73 11.44 5.95
N ASP A 79 -6.18 12.19 4.93
CA ASP A 79 -7.27 13.17 5.06
C ASP A 79 -8.56 12.53 5.60
N GLN A 80 -8.92 11.33 5.12
CA GLN A 80 -10.15 10.65 5.50
C GLN A 80 -10.09 10.03 6.91
N LEU A 81 -8.91 9.82 7.47
CA LEU A 81 -8.78 9.37 8.85
C LEU A 81 -9.03 10.50 9.86
N LEU A 82 -8.66 11.74 9.54
CA LEU A 82 -8.73 12.87 10.48
C LEU A 82 -10.12 13.08 11.11
N PRO A 83 -11.24 13.00 10.38
CA PRO A 83 -12.58 13.08 10.99
C PRO A 83 -12.84 12.00 12.04
N LEU A 84 -12.38 10.76 11.81
CA LEU A 84 -12.51 9.68 12.80
C LEU A 84 -11.69 9.99 14.06
N LEU A 85 -10.46 10.46 13.91
CA LEU A 85 -9.60 10.81 15.04
C LEU A 85 -10.17 11.96 15.87
N ASP A 86 -10.79 12.95 15.23
CA ASP A 86 -11.52 14.02 15.92
C ASP A 86 -12.72 13.48 16.71
N GLU A 87 -13.49 12.53 16.14
CA GLU A 87 -14.57 11.84 16.87
C GLU A 87 -14.03 11.07 18.07
N VAL A 88 -12.93 10.32 17.92
CA VAL A 88 -12.30 9.58 19.03
C VAL A 88 -11.80 10.51 20.12
N THR A 89 -11.16 11.61 19.77
CA THR A 89 -10.69 12.61 20.74
C THR A 89 -11.85 13.20 21.55
N ARG A 90 -13.01 13.44 20.91
CA ARG A 90 -14.19 14.03 21.57
C ARG A 90 -15.03 13.02 22.35
N ARG A 91 -15.17 11.80 21.86
CA ARG A 91 -16.17 10.82 22.32
C ARG A 91 -15.59 9.56 22.94
N GLY A 92 -14.31 9.25 22.69
CA GLY A 92 -13.68 8.04 23.22
C GLY A 92 -13.85 7.91 24.73
N SER A 93 -14.23 6.74 25.21
CA SER A 93 -14.46 6.50 26.65
C SER A 93 -13.15 6.36 27.40
N ALA A 94 -12.14 5.71 26.78
CA ALA A 94 -10.83 5.50 27.38
C ALA A 94 -9.92 6.75 27.21
N PRO A 95 -9.37 7.33 28.29
CA PRO A 95 -8.47 8.48 28.20
C PRO A 95 -7.26 8.22 27.31
N GLY A 96 -6.62 7.05 27.42
CA GLY A 96 -5.46 6.71 26.60
C GLY A 96 -5.76 6.63 25.11
N LEU A 97 -6.98 6.21 24.73
CA LEU A 97 -7.39 6.19 23.32
C LEU A 97 -7.58 7.62 22.79
N ARG A 98 -8.10 8.53 23.60
CA ARG A 98 -8.23 9.93 23.19
C ARG A 98 -6.88 10.61 22.99
N GLU A 99 -5.92 10.39 23.90
CA GLU A 99 -4.55 10.89 23.78
C GLU A 99 -3.87 10.33 22.53
N PHE A 100 -4.00 9.03 22.30
CA PHE A 100 -3.47 8.39 21.09
C PHE A 100 -4.07 8.99 19.80
N ALA A 101 -5.38 9.23 19.76
CA ALA A 101 -6.04 9.82 18.59
C ALA A 101 -5.58 11.26 18.32
N GLU A 102 -5.36 12.06 19.37
CA GLU A 102 -4.83 13.43 19.26
C GLU A 102 -3.40 13.42 18.71
N GLU A 103 -2.53 12.56 19.23
CA GLU A 103 -1.14 12.41 18.74
C GLU A 103 -1.10 11.90 17.30
N LEU A 104 -1.96 10.92 16.97
CA LEU A 104 -2.07 10.36 15.64
C LEU A 104 -2.55 11.40 14.62
N ALA A 105 -3.54 12.23 14.98
CA ALA A 105 -4.02 13.31 14.14
C ALA A 105 -2.92 14.33 13.82
N ALA A 106 -2.18 14.79 14.84
CA ALA A 106 -1.06 15.71 14.66
C ALA A 106 0.04 15.13 13.77
N GLY A 107 0.31 13.81 13.89
CA GLY A 107 1.23 13.09 13.02
C GLY A 107 0.76 13.11 11.56
N HIS A 108 -0.51 12.77 11.32
CA HIS A 108 -1.11 12.75 9.97
C HIS A 108 -1.14 14.12 9.31
N GLU A 109 -1.41 15.19 10.04
CA GLU A 109 -1.31 16.57 9.53
C GLU A 109 0.12 16.93 9.09
N THR A 110 1.12 16.47 9.85
CA THR A 110 2.53 16.65 9.49
C THR A 110 2.88 15.86 8.23
N GLU A 111 2.44 14.61 8.14
CA GLU A 111 2.62 13.76 6.96
C GLU A 111 1.96 14.35 5.71
N LEU A 112 0.73 14.84 5.82
CA LEU A 112 0.03 15.55 4.73
C LEU A 112 0.84 16.75 4.24
N THR A 113 1.41 17.52 5.16
CA THR A 113 2.30 18.64 4.81
C THR A 113 3.50 18.14 4.00
N GLY A 114 4.13 17.04 4.40
CA GLY A 114 5.25 16.41 3.69
C GLY A 114 4.87 15.89 2.31
N LEU A 115 3.74 15.17 2.20
CA LEU A 115 3.23 14.64 0.94
C LEU A 115 2.89 15.75 -0.07
N HIS A 116 2.23 16.80 0.38
CA HIS A 116 1.97 17.97 -0.47
C HIS A 116 3.24 18.72 -0.86
N ALA A 117 4.23 18.76 0.02
CA ALA A 117 5.53 19.35 -0.30
C ALA A 117 6.24 18.53 -1.38
N LEU A 118 6.24 17.20 -1.26
CA LEU A 118 6.83 16.30 -2.24
C LEU A 118 6.25 16.54 -3.66
N LEU A 119 4.91 16.60 -3.78
CA LEU A 119 4.25 16.88 -5.06
C LEU A 119 4.58 18.27 -5.60
N ARG A 120 4.52 19.30 -4.74
CA ARG A 120 4.82 20.68 -5.12
C ARG A 120 6.26 20.83 -5.62
N ASP A 121 7.21 20.22 -4.94
CA ASP A 121 8.64 20.33 -5.26
C ASP A 121 8.98 19.59 -6.57
N ALA A 122 8.17 18.58 -6.92
CA ALA A 122 8.18 17.94 -8.23
C ALA A 122 7.38 18.70 -9.31
N GLY A 123 6.80 19.86 -8.99
CA GLY A 123 6.00 20.65 -9.94
C GLY A 123 4.62 20.05 -10.24
N VAL A 124 4.15 19.12 -9.42
CA VAL A 124 2.85 18.45 -9.59
C VAL A 124 1.77 19.20 -8.79
N THR A 125 0.69 19.59 -9.49
CA THR A 125 -0.51 20.08 -8.81
C THR A 125 -1.32 18.88 -8.31
N TYR A 126 -1.56 18.82 -7.00
CA TYR A 126 -2.38 17.76 -6.43
C TYR A 126 -3.83 17.85 -6.92
N THR A 127 -4.37 16.71 -7.28
CA THR A 127 -5.80 16.50 -7.54
C THR A 127 -6.15 15.14 -6.93
N ASN A 128 -7.24 15.07 -6.16
CA ASN A 128 -7.69 13.80 -5.60
C ASN A 128 -8.28 12.92 -6.72
N VAL A 129 -7.45 12.05 -7.27
CA VAL A 129 -7.86 11.09 -8.33
C VAL A 129 -8.66 9.91 -7.76
N HIS A 130 -8.74 9.79 -6.44
CA HIS A 130 -9.47 8.75 -5.71
C HIS A 130 -10.80 9.26 -5.14
N GLU A 131 -11.20 10.49 -5.45
CA GLU A 131 -12.48 11.05 -4.99
C GLU A 131 -13.65 10.13 -5.37
N GLY A 132 -14.48 9.81 -4.38
CA GLY A 132 -15.64 8.91 -4.55
C GLY A 132 -15.28 7.41 -4.67
N HIS A 133 -14.03 7.03 -4.51
CA HIS A 133 -13.61 5.64 -4.44
C HIS A 133 -13.35 5.23 -2.98
N SER A 134 -13.98 4.13 -2.54
CA SER A 134 -13.62 3.47 -1.29
C SER A 134 -12.51 2.47 -1.55
N MET A 135 -11.39 2.61 -0.84
CA MET A 135 -10.24 1.71 -0.92
C MET A 135 -9.90 1.21 0.49
N PRO A 136 -9.31 0.02 0.63
CA PRO A 136 -8.91 -0.49 1.94
C PRO A 136 -8.07 0.54 2.71
N GLY A 137 -8.40 0.74 3.98
CA GLY A 137 -7.73 1.69 4.85
C GLY A 137 -8.16 3.16 4.69
N MET A 138 -9.12 3.45 3.81
CA MET A 138 -9.82 4.74 3.76
C MET A 138 -11.05 4.68 4.66
N VAL A 139 -11.21 5.66 5.53
CA VAL A 139 -12.42 5.81 6.36
C VAL A 139 -13.48 6.52 5.53
N THR A 140 -14.61 5.87 5.34
CA THR A 140 -15.71 6.37 4.51
C THR A 140 -16.73 7.16 5.34
N ASP A 141 -17.50 8.02 4.68
CA ASP A 141 -18.63 8.72 5.32
C ASP A 141 -19.67 7.75 5.89
N GLU A 142 -19.85 6.57 5.26
CA GLU A 142 -20.78 5.53 5.75
C GLU A 142 -20.29 4.92 7.06
N GLU A 143 -19.00 4.64 7.19
CA GLU A 143 -18.39 4.15 8.42
C GLU A 143 -18.44 5.18 9.54
N LEU A 144 -18.16 6.45 9.24
CA LEU A 144 -18.32 7.54 10.20
C LEU A 144 -19.78 7.67 10.67
N ALA A 145 -20.75 7.61 9.75
CA ALA A 145 -22.16 7.66 10.09
C ALA A 145 -22.59 6.45 10.95
N ALA A 146 -22.05 5.26 10.70
CA ALA A 146 -22.32 4.07 11.50
C ALA A 146 -21.87 4.24 12.96
N LEU A 147 -20.80 5.01 13.21
CA LEU A 147 -20.32 5.29 14.56
C LEU A 147 -21.21 6.28 15.33
N GLU A 148 -22.08 7.05 14.65
CA GLU A 148 -22.91 8.04 15.34
C GLU A 148 -23.84 7.45 16.42
N ASP A 149 -24.32 6.22 16.19
CA ASP A 149 -25.21 5.50 17.09
C ASP A 149 -24.49 4.65 18.16
N THR A 150 -23.17 4.44 18.03
CA THR A 150 -22.36 3.69 18.99
C THR A 150 -21.93 4.56 20.16
N ARG A 151 -21.70 3.95 21.33
CA ARG A 151 -21.35 4.65 22.58
C ARG A 151 -20.33 3.86 23.39
N ASP A 152 -19.60 4.57 24.22
CA ASP A 152 -18.70 4.02 25.22
C ASP A 152 -17.72 2.99 24.64
N GLU A 153 -17.61 1.82 25.24
CA GLU A 153 -16.68 0.76 24.81
C GLU A 153 -16.99 0.20 23.41
N ASP A 154 -18.25 0.24 22.97
CA ASP A 154 -18.62 -0.19 21.60
C ASP A 154 -18.08 0.80 20.57
N PHE A 155 -18.18 2.10 20.84
CA PHE A 155 -17.58 3.13 20.02
C PHE A 155 -16.05 2.98 19.96
N ASP A 156 -15.41 2.85 21.12
CA ASP A 156 -13.94 2.70 21.18
C ASP A 156 -13.48 1.50 20.36
N ARG A 157 -14.15 0.36 20.47
CA ARG A 157 -13.81 -0.87 19.75
C ARG A 157 -13.93 -0.70 18.23
N GLU A 158 -15.03 -0.12 17.76
CA GLU A 158 -15.27 0.07 16.33
C GLU A 158 -14.32 1.12 15.74
N ALA A 159 -14.09 2.22 16.44
CA ALA A 159 -13.12 3.24 16.04
C ALA A 159 -11.69 2.68 15.96
N MET A 160 -11.27 1.91 16.98
CA MET A 160 -9.95 1.26 16.96
C MET A 160 -9.79 0.29 15.79
N ALA A 161 -10.85 -0.43 15.39
CA ALA A 161 -10.79 -1.33 14.25
C ALA A 161 -10.55 -0.55 12.92
N LEU A 162 -11.23 0.57 12.71
CA LEU A 162 -11.03 1.43 11.54
C LEU A 162 -9.62 2.06 11.54
N ILE A 163 -9.14 2.52 12.70
CA ILE A 163 -7.78 3.05 12.83
C ILE A 163 -6.75 1.95 12.51
N ALA A 164 -6.94 0.74 13.03
CA ALA A 164 -6.04 -0.38 12.76
C ALA A 164 -5.98 -0.70 11.25
N GLU A 165 -7.12 -0.79 10.57
CA GLU A 165 -7.19 -1.04 9.13
C GLU A 165 -6.45 0.04 8.34
N HIS A 166 -6.65 1.31 8.68
CA HIS A 166 -5.91 2.41 8.07
C HIS A 166 -4.39 2.26 8.25
N LEU A 167 -3.94 2.06 9.49
CA LEU A 167 -2.51 1.95 9.80
C LEU A 167 -1.85 0.75 9.10
N GLU A 168 -2.53 -0.40 9.06
CA GLU A 168 -2.05 -1.60 8.37
C GLU A 168 -1.93 -1.38 6.85
N GLN A 169 -2.94 -0.78 6.25
CA GLN A 169 -2.95 -0.51 4.82
C GLN A 169 -1.93 0.56 4.45
N SER A 170 -1.87 1.65 5.20
CA SER A 170 -0.89 2.72 5.04
C SER A 170 0.55 2.19 5.12
N ALA A 171 0.85 1.33 6.12
CA ALA A 171 2.14 0.66 6.23
C ALA A 171 2.46 -0.22 5.00
N ARG A 172 1.46 -0.97 4.51
CA ARG A 172 1.63 -1.84 3.34
C ARG A 172 1.95 -1.04 2.07
N VAL A 173 1.23 0.04 1.84
CA VAL A 173 1.41 0.91 0.69
C VAL A 173 2.77 1.63 0.78
N SER A 174 3.16 2.09 1.97
CA SER A 174 4.46 2.74 2.19
C SER A 174 5.65 1.77 2.00
N ARG A 175 5.53 0.51 2.45
CA ARG A 175 6.54 -0.52 2.13
C ARG A 175 6.68 -0.77 0.64
N SER A 176 5.56 -0.80 -0.09
CA SER A 176 5.58 -0.97 -1.54
C SER A 176 6.30 0.18 -2.24
N GLU A 177 6.07 1.41 -1.79
CA GLU A 177 6.77 2.59 -2.29
C GLU A 177 8.28 2.54 -1.99
N ARG A 178 8.65 2.24 -0.75
CA ARG A 178 10.05 2.08 -0.37
C ARG A 178 10.80 1.06 -1.23
N ASP A 179 10.11 -0.04 -1.62
CA ASP A 179 10.70 -1.15 -2.38
C ASP A 179 10.70 -0.91 -3.90
N ALA A 180 9.78 -0.10 -4.44
CA ALA A 180 9.55 0.09 -5.88
C ALA A 180 9.64 1.54 -6.36
N GLY A 181 9.64 2.51 -5.45
CA GLY A 181 9.83 3.93 -5.75
C GLY A 181 11.25 4.22 -6.22
N SER A 182 11.46 5.35 -6.86
CA SER A 182 12.75 5.75 -7.40
C SER A 182 13.24 7.11 -6.91
N ALA A 183 12.34 8.00 -6.52
CA ALA A 183 12.70 9.29 -5.96
C ALA A 183 13.14 9.14 -4.50
N GLU A 184 14.37 9.56 -4.19
CA GLU A 184 14.93 9.46 -2.83
C GLU A 184 14.02 10.10 -1.77
N ALA A 185 13.44 11.27 -2.10
CA ALA A 185 12.54 11.98 -1.18
C ALA A 185 11.23 11.18 -0.91
N ALA A 186 10.66 10.52 -1.94
CA ALA A 186 9.45 9.70 -1.79
C ALA A 186 9.72 8.43 -0.99
N THR A 187 10.78 7.70 -1.35
CA THR A 187 11.15 6.45 -0.67
C THR A 187 11.59 6.68 0.78
N ALA A 188 12.26 7.81 1.08
CA ALA A 188 12.60 8.20 2.45
C ALA A 188 11.34 8.51 3.27
N LEU A 189 10.42 9.32 2.74
CA LEU A 189 9.15 9.61 3.40
C LEU A 189 8.32 8.34 3.63
N ALA A 190 8.29 7.44 2.65
CA ALA A 190 7.60 6.16 2.78
C ALA A 190 8.23 5.26 3.87
N ALA A 191 9.54 5.29 4.03
CA ALA A 191 10.23 4.56 5.10
C ALA A 191 9.87 5.12 6.48
N ASP A 192 9.84 6.43 6.64
CA ASP A 192 9.44 7.10 7.88
C ASP A 192 7.98 6.77 8.24
N LEU A 193 7.07 6.75 7.25
CA LEU A 193 5.68 6.37 7.45
C LEU A 193 5.53 4.91 7.87
N ASP A 194 6.24 3.97 7.24
CA ASP A 194 6.20 2.56 7.60
C ASP A 194 6.69 2.32 9.05
N GLU A 195 7.76 3.00 9.45
CA GLU A 195 8.25 2.95 10.83
C GLU A 195 7.23 3.52 11.83
N ALA A 196 6.66 4.68 11.53
CA ALA A 196 5.62 5.30 12.35
C ALA A 196 4.40 4.37 12.52
N ARG A 197 3.88 3.78 11.43
CA ARG A 197 2.73 2.86 11.47
C ARG A 197 3.01 1.63 12.33
N THR A 198 4.25 1.11 12.30
CA THR A 198 4.65 -0.02 13.15
C THR A 198 4.53 0.33 14.64
N GLY A 199 4.99 1.51 15.04
CA GLY A 199 4.86 1.99 16.42
C GLY A 199 3.42 2.26 16.83
N GLN A 200 2.65 2.91 15.96
CA GLN A 200 1.24 3.26 16.17
C GLN A 200 0.35 2.00 16.31
N LEU A 201 0.56 0.97 15.50
CA LEU A 201 -0.15 -0.31 15.63
C LEU A 201 0.15 -1.00 16.95
N ALA A 202 1.41 -1.04 17.39
CA ALA A 202 1.78 -1.62 18.68
C ALA A 202 1.16 -0.85 19.86
N GLU A 203 1.07 0.47 19.76
CA GLU A 203 0.40 1.31 20.76
C GLU A 203 -1.10 1.05 20.79
N LEU A 204 -1.76 1.02 19.64
CA LEU A 204 -3.19 0.75 19.52
C LEU A 204 -3.56 -0.63 20.07
N GLU A 205 -2.76 -1.66 19.79
CA GLU A 205 -2.94 -3.01 20.34
C GLU A 205 -2.85 -3.00 21.88
N ARG A 206 -1.90 -2.25 22.43
CA ARG A 206 -1.74 -2.10 23.88
C ARG A 206 -2.93 -1.40 24.56
N LEU A 207 -3.60 -0.50 23.86
CA LEU A 207 -4.79 0.20 24.35
C LEU A 207 -6.04 -0.69 24.30
N GLY A 208 -6.10 -1.65 23.37
CA GLY A 208 -7.24 -2.56 23.20
C GLY A 208 -7.21 -3.82 24.06
N GLY A 209 -6.11 -4.10 24.80
CA GLY A 209 -5.91 -5.30 25.64
C GLY A 209 -6.11 -5.00 27.08
#